data_2e168f4552e4eb93a575770bf157adc1
#
_entry.id   2e168f4552e4eb93a575770bf157adc1
#
_cell.length_a   1.000
_cell.length_b   1.000
_cell.length_c   1.000
_cell.angle_alpha   90.00
_cell.angle_beta   90.00
_cell.angle_gamma   90.00
#
_symmetry.space_group_name_H-M   'P 1'
#
loop_
_entity.id
_entity.type
_entity.pdbx_description
1 polymer ?
#
loop_
_entity_poly.entity_id
_entity_poly.type
_entity_poly.pdbx_seq_one_letter_code
_entity_poly.pdbx_strand_id
1 'polypeptide(L)'
;KEVEYAVMILDELYHESPLSAAALSTRRNIPSPFIYRVLKKLEARDILEIRRGPKGGYSLKADCEKLTLYDVICAFENTFIVTECLKSDYECVHNNDFNCRMHRQFAWIQHLLKEEFQKANLSSLLEEDPE
;
A
#
# COMPACT_ATOMS: atom_id res chain seq x y z
N LYS A 1 -4.40 4.58 8.44
CA LYS A 1 -3.16 4.53 9.25
C LYS A 1 -2.18 3.45 8.80
N GLU A 2 -2.68 2.26 8.43
CA GLU A 2 -1.79 1.18 7.99
C GLU A 2 -1.01 1.55 6.74
N VAL A 3 -1.65 2.20 5.78
CA VAL A 3 -0.97 2.63 4.54
C VAL A 3 0.09 3.68 4.85
N GLU A 4 -0.20 4.62 5.73
CA GLU A 4 0.77 5.63 6.16
C GLU A 4 2.00 4.98 6.77
N TYR A 5 1.79 4.02 7.68
CA TYR A 5 2.88 3.28 8.30
C TYR A 5 3.66 2.47 7.28
N ALA A 6 2.95 1.87 6.30
CA ALA A 6 3.60 1.12 5.24
C ALA A 6 4.55 2.00 4.41
N VAL A 7 4.10 3.18 4.03
CA VAL A 7 4.92 4.12 3.26
C VAL A 7 6.14 4.56 4.07
N MET A 8 5.96 4.83 5.37
CA MET A 8 7.07 5.17 6.26
C MET A 8 8.11 4.07 6.37
N ILE A 9 7.64 2.81 6.47
CA ILE A 9 8.53 1.65 6.52
C ILE A 9 9.29 1.49 5.20
N LEU A 10 8.60 1.62 4.08
CA LEU A 10 9.22 1.51 2.77
C LEU A 10 10.26 2.61 2.55
N ASP A 11 9.99 3.81 3.03
CA ASP A 11 10.92 4.92 2.96
C ASP A 11 12.21 4.60 3.71
N GLU A 12 12.11 4.10 4.95
CA GLU A 12 13.29 3.73 5.72
C GLU A 12 14.09 2.61 5.04
N LEU A 13 13.41 1.58 4.54
CA LEU A 13 14.07 0.44 3.90
C LEU A 13 14.65 0.78 2.52
N TYR A 14 14.09 1.76 1.85
CA TYR A 14 14.63 2.25 0.59
C TYR A 14 16.00 2.91 0.78
N HIS A 15 16.15 3.64 1.87
CA HIS A 15 17.38 4.37 2.17
C HIS A 15 18.39 3.55 2.98
N GLU A 16 17.92 2.64 3.82
CA GLU A 16 18.78 1.80 4.64
C GLU A 16 18.13 0.44 4.88
N SER A 17 18.79 -0.62 4.48
CA SER A 17 18.30 -1.98 4.70
C SER A 17 19.47 -2.94 4.88
N PRO A 18 19.32 -4.05 5.64
CA PRO A 18 18.10 -4.43 6.34
C PRO A 18 17.91 -3.66 7.66
N LEU A 19 16.67 -3.57 8.11
CA LEU A 19 16.32 -2.99 9.41
C LEU A 19 15.40 -3.94 10.17
N SER A 20 15.59 -4.02 11.48
CA SER A 20 14.72 -4.83 12.33
C SER A 20 13.38 -4.12 12.55
N ALA A 21 12.36 -4.88 12.96
CA ALA A 21 11.07 -4.30 13.34
C ALA A 21 11.23 -3.29 14.47
N ALA A 22 12.11 -3.58 15.45
CA ALA A 22 12.37 -2.66 16.55
C ALA A 22 12.97 -1.34 16.07
N ALA A 23 13.92 -1.40 15.14
CA ALA A 23 14.55 -0.21 14.57
C ALA A 23 13.53 0.64 13.81
N LEU A 24 12.69 0.01 12.99
CA LEU A 24 11.64 0.70 12.24
C LEU A 24 10.63 1.37 13.18
N SER A 25 10.21 0.63 14.21
CA SER A 25 9.28 1.15 15.22
C SER A 25 9.84 2.40 15.90
N THR A 26 11.11 2.35 16.31
CA THR A 26 11.77 3.46 16.99
C THR A 26 11.96 4.65 16.07
N ARG A 27 12.44 4.44 14.85
CA ARG A 27 12.73 5.52 13.91
C ARG A 27 11.50 6.32 13.49
N ARG A 28 10.38 5.64 13.33
CA ARG A 28 9.14 6.29 12.87
C ARG A 28 8.07 6.39 13.93
N ASN A 29 8.42 6.02 15.16
CA ASN A 29 7.48 6.09 16.29
C ASN A 29 6.17 5.34 16.00
N ILE A 30 6.30 4.14 15.46
CA ILE A 30 5.16 3.27 15.15
C ILE A 30 4.98 2.29 16.30
N PRO A 31 3.79 2.23 16.93
CA PRO A 31 3.56 1.28 18.03
C PRO A 31 3.81 -0.18 17.61
N SER A 32 4.47 -0.94 18.48
CA SER A 32 4.89 -2.32 18.17
C SER A 32 3.78 -3.23 17.64
N PRO A 33 2.55 -3.20 18.18
CA PRO A 33 1.49 -4.04 17.62
C PRO A 33 1.17 -3.72 16.17
N PHE A 34 1.26 -2.45 15.77
CA PHE A 34 1.00 -2.02 14.40
C PHE A 34 2.15 -2.38 13.46
N ILE A 35 3.40 -2.25 13.92
CA ILE A 35 4.56 -2.51 13.06
C ILE A 35 4.57 -3.95 12.54
N TYR A 36 4.31 -4.92 13.40
CA TYR A 36 4.30 -6.32 12.99
C TYR A 36 3.15 -6.64 12.03
N ARG A 37 1.99 -6.04 12.25
CA ARG A 37 0.83 -6.21 11.36
C ARG A 37 1.13 -5.69 9.96
N VAL A 38 1.71 -4.49 9.88
CA VAL A 38 2.04 -3.86 8.61
C VAL A 38 3.13 -4.63 7.88
N LEU A 39 4.19 -5.02 8.60
CA LEU A 39 5.29 -5.79 8.01
C LEU A 39 4.80 -7.13 7.47
N LYS A 40 3.93 -7.81 8.20
CA LYS A 40 3.37 -9.09 7.77
C LYS A 40 2.56 -8.96 6.48
N LYS A 41 1.75 -7.92 6.36
CA LYS A 41 0.96 -7.69 5.15
C LYS A 41 1.82 -7.37 3.94
N LEU A 42 2.88 -6.58 4.13
CA LEU A 42 3.81 -6.25 3.05
C LEU A 42 4.61 -7.49 2.62
N GLU A 43 5.04 -8.31 3.57
CA GLU A 43 5.74 -9.55 3.28
C GLU A 43 4.85 -10.52 2.51
N ALA A 44 3.57 -10.63 2.87
CA ALA A 44 2.61 -11.51 2.22
C ALA A 44 2.39 -11.14 0.74
N ARG A 45 2.64 -9.90 0.37
CA ARG A 45 2.53 -9.42 -1.02
C ARG A 45 3.86 -9.38 -1.75
N ASP A 46 4.89 -10.01 -1.17
CA ASP A 46 6.25 -10.03 -1.74
C ASP A 46 6.85 -8.64 -1.95
N ILE A 47 6.41 -7.66 -1.17
CA ILE A 47 6.99 -6.32 -1.18
C ILE A 47 8.23 -6.30 -0.30
N LEU A 48 8.20 -7.02 0.81
CA LEU A 48 9.31 -7.15 1.75
C LEU A 48 9.74 -8.60 1.88
N GLU A 49 11.01 -8.79 2.27
CA GLU A 49 11.52 -10.08 2.70
C GLU A 49 12.23 -9.92 4.04
N ILE A 50 12.32 -11.01 4.79
CA ILE A 50 12.99 -11.03 6.07
C ILE A 50 14.18 -11.99 6.01
N ARG A 51 15.32 -11.55 6.56
CA ARG A 51 16.49 -12.39 6.75
C ARG A 51 16.73 -12.55 8.23
N ARG A 52 16.92 -13.79 8.66
CA ARG A 52 17.22 -14.11 10.06
C ARG A 52 18.70 -13.96 10.33
N GLY A 53 19.04 -13.76 11.60
CA GLY A 53 20.41 -13.69 12.08
C GLY A 53 20.80 -12.30 12.55
N PRO A 54 22.04 -12.14 13.09
CA PRO A 54 22.47 -10.88 13.72
C PRO A 54 22.61 -9.73 12.73
N LYS A 55 22.77 -10.00 11.45
CA LYS A 55 22.80 -8.98 10.39
C LYS A 55 21.52 -9.00 9.53
N GLY A 56 20.49 -9.66 10.04
CA GLY A 56 19.23 -9.78 9.34
C GLY A 56 18.30 -8.60 9.61
N GLY A 57 17.08 -8.77 9.16
CA GLY A 57 16.01 -7.79 9.30
C GLY A 57 15.16 -7.78 8.06
N TYR A 58 14.33 -6.75 7.94
CA TYR A 58 13.48 -6.57 6.77
C TYR A 58 14.19 -5.78 5.71
N SER A 59 13.98 -6.15 4.46
CA SER A 59 14.49 -5.41 3.30
C SER A 59 13.47 -5.47 2.17
N LEU A 60 13.62 -4.55 1.21
CA LEU A 60 12.74 -4.50 0.05
C LEU A 60 13.03 -5.69 -0.86
N LYS A 61 11.97 -6.42 -1.23
CA LYS A 61 12.03 -7.49 -2.22
C LYS A 61 11.56 -7.00 -3.57
N ALA A 62 10.52 -6.14 -3.58
CA ALA A 62 9.97 -5.59 -4.80
C ALA A 62 10.87 -4.48 -5.36
N ASP A 63 10.86 -4.36 -6.70
CA ASP A 63 11.55 -3.27 -7.38
C ASP A 63 10.71 -1.99 -7.26
N CYS A 64 11.23 -0.99 -6.58
CA CYS A 64 10.53 0.28 -6.33
C CYS A 64 10.29 1.11 -7.59
N GLU A 65 10.99 0.83 -8.68
CA GLU A 65 10.70 1.45 -9.98
C GLU A 65 9.39 0.93 -10.57
N LYS A 66 9.00 -0.29 -10.19
CA LYS A 66 7.78 -0.94 -10.66
C LYS A 66 6.66 -0.94 -9.64
N LEU A 67 7.00 -0.90 -8.35
CA LEU A 67 6.02 -0.90 -7.27
C LEU A 67 5.32 0.45 -7.23
N THR A 68 3.99 0.44 -7.29
CA THR A 68 3.19 1.65 -7.28
C THR A 68 2.52 1.86 -5.94
N LEU A 69 2.08 3.09 -5.69
CA LEU A 69 1.29 3.41 -4.49
C LEU A 69 -0.01 2.59 -4.46
N TYR A 70 -0.58 2.30 -5.63
CA TYR A 70 -1.76 1.43 -5.74
C TYR A 70 -1.47 0.02 -5.19
N ASP A 71 -0.30 -0.54 -5.52
CA ASP A 71 0.09 -1.86 -5.03
C ASP A 71 0.19 -1.89 -3.51
N VAL A 72 0.71 -0.83 -2.91
CA VAL A 72 0.83 -0.71 -1.46
C VAL A 72 -0.56 -0.64 -0.80
N ILE A 73 -1.46 0.16 -1.36
CA ILE A 73 -2.84 0.26 -0.86
C ILE A 73 -3.53 -1.09 -0.92
N CYS A 74 -3.37 -1.83 -2.03
CA CYS A 74 -3.98 -3.13 -2.21
C CYS A 74 -3.45 -4.21 -1.26
N ALA A 75 -2.29 -3.99 -0.65
CA ALA A 75 -1.77 -4.90 0.37
C ALA A 75 -2.62 -4.84 1.66
N PHE A 76 -3.32 -3.73 1.89
CA PHE A 76 -4.14 -3.52 3.09
C PHE A 76 -5.64 -3.58 2.81
N GLU A 77 -6.02 -3.22 1.59
CA GLU A 77 -7.40 -3.29 1.12
C GLU A 77 -7.46 -4.34 0.01
N ASN A 78 -8.20 -5.42 0.22
CA ASN A 78 -8.34 -6.46 -0.81
C ASN A 78 -8.87 -5.89 -2.10
N THR A 79 -9.77 -4.91 -1.99
CA THR A 79 -10.32 -4.20 -3.13
C THR A 79 -10.40 -2.73 -2.76
N PHE A 80 -9.60 -1.90 -3.44
CA PHE A 80 -9.69 -0.46 -3.25
C PHE A 80 -10.85 0.08 -4.07
N ILE A 81 -11.97 0.36 -3.41
CA ILE A 81 -13.19 0.85 -4.06
C ILE A 81 -13.80 2.02 -3.28
N VAL A 82 -14.32 3.00 -4.00
CA VAL A 82 -14.91 4.19 -3.39
C VAL A 82 -16.33 3.94 -2.87
N THR A 83 -17.07 3.01 -3.49
CA THR A 83 -18.41 2.62 -3.04
C THR A 83 -18.62 1.12 -3.18
N GLU A 84 -19.50 0.57 -2.32
CA GLU A 84 -19.82 -0.85 -2.33
C GLU A 84 -20.41 -1.32 -3.66
N CYS A 85 -21.14 -0.45 -4.37
CA CYS A 85 -21.79 -0.82 -5.62
C CYS A 85 -20.80 -1.13 -6.76
N LEU A 86 -19.53 -0.85 -6.58
CA LEU A 86 -18.48 -1.18 -7.56
C LEU A 86 -17.93 -2.59 -7.39
N LYS A 87 -18.33 -3.29 -6.33
CA LYS A 87 -17.94 -4.70 -6.16
C LYS A 87 -18.61 -5.57 -7.21
N SER A 88 -17.88 -6.56 -7.72
CA SER A 88 -18.37 -7.43 -8.79
C SER A 88 -19.59 -8.26 -8.43
N ASP A 89 -19.76 -8.55 -7.15
CA ASP A 89 -20.87 -9.36 -6.62
C ASP A 89 -21.98 -8.51 -5.99
N TYR A 90 -21.93 -7.20 -6.19
CA TYR A 90 -22.90 -6.29 -5.57
C TYR A 90 -24.26 -6.37 -6.25
N GLU A 91 -25.31 -6.51 -5.43
CA GLU A 91 -26.70 -6.41 -5.86
C GLU A 91 -27.30 -5.14 -5.27
N CYS A 92 -27.82 -4.26 -6.14
CA CYS A 92 -28.38 -3.01 -5.68
C CYS A 92 -29.76 -3.21 -5.03
N VAL A 93 -29.85 -2.90 -3.73
CA VAL A 93 -31.09 -3.06 -2.96
C VAL A 93 -32.07 -1.89 -3.17
N HIS A 94 -31.63 -0.87 -3.91
CA HIS A 94 -32.42 0.33 -4.18
C HIS A 94 -33.10 0.31 -5.55
N ASN A 95 -33.16 -0.85 -6.20
CA ASN A 95 -33.74 -1.04 -7.53
C ASN A 95 -33.07 -0.21 -8.63
N ASN A 96 -31.83 0.20 -8.43
CA ASN A 96 -31.06 0.83 -9.47
C ASN A 96 -30.39 -0.28 -10.28
N ASP A 97 -30.72 -0.34 -11.55
CA ASP A 97 -30.11 -1.30 -12.47
C ASP A 97 -28.88 -0.67 -13.15
N PHE A 98 -28.50 -1.21 -14.31
CA PHE A 98 -27.32 -0.83 -15.05
C PHE A 98 -27.29 0.65 -15.50
N ASN A 99 -28.40 1.36 -15.38
CA ASN A 99 -28.51 2.75 -15.80
C ASN A 99 -28.37 3.76 -14.66
N CYS A 100 -27.94 3.33 -13.49
CA CYS A 100 -27.75 4.24 -12.36
C CYS A 100 -26.66 5.26 -12.67
N ARG A 101 -27.03 6.53 -12.70
CA ARG A 101 -26.10 7.64 -12.96
C ARG A 101 -25.03 7.74 -11.87
N MET A 102 -25.41 7.53 -10.63
CA MET A 102 -24.47 7.59 -9.50
C MET A 102 -23.44 6.47 -9.61
N HIS A 103 -23.88 5.26 -9.95
CA HIS A 103 -22.97 4.14 -10.15
C HIS A 103 -21.93 4.46 -11.24
N ARG A 104 -22.38 4.99 -12.38
CA ARG A 104 -21.49 5.35 -13.49
C ARG A 104 -20.50 6.44 -13.07
N GLN A 105 -20.95 7.42 -12.31
CA GLN A 105 -20.07 8.49 -11.83
C GLN A 105 -19.02 7.96 -10.87
N PHE A 106 -19.42 7.11 -9.92
CA PHE A 106 -18.46 6.48 -9.00
C PHE A 106 -17.49 5.56 -9.74
N ALA A 107 -17.95 4.84 -10.75
CA ALA A 107 -17.06 3.99 -11.55
C ALA A 107 -16.00 4.83 -12.29
N TRP A 108 -16.39 5.99 -12.81
CA TRP A 108 -15.45 6.92 -13.45
C TRP A 108 -14.42 7.45 -12.46
N ILE A 109 -14.87 7.90 -11.29
CA ILE A 109 -13.97 8.39 -10.23
C ILE A 109 -13.02 7.29 -9.77
N GLN A 110 -13.54 6.07 -9.59
CA GLN A 110 -12.73 4.91 -9.23
C GLN A 110 -11.62 4.67 -10.26
N HIS A 111 -11.97 4.73 -11.53
CA HIS A 111 -11.02 4.58 -12.62
C HIS A 111 -9.92 5.62 -12.58
N LEU A 112 -10.28 6.89 -12.38
CA LEU A 112 -9.31 7.98 -12.29
C LEU A 112 -8.37 7.81 -11.09
N LEU A 113 -8.91 7.46 -9.93
CA LEU A 113 -8.09 7.24 -8.73
C LEU A 113 -7.12 6.10 -8.94
N LYS A 114 -7.59 5.00 -9.49
CA LYS A 114 -6.74 3.84 -9.76
C LYS A 114 -5.59 4.20 -10.69
N GLU A 115 -5.88 4.93 -11.77
CA GLU A 115 -4.86 5.35 -12.72
C GLU A 115 -3.82 6.26 -12.06
N GLU A 116 -4.25 7.23 -11.27
CA GLU A 116 -3.33 8.14 -10.59
C GLU A 116 -2.45 7.41 -9.59
N PHE A 117 -3.02 6.50 -8.80
CA PHE A 117 -2.23 5.70 -7.87
C PHE A 117 -1.25 4.77 -8.59
N GLN A 118 -1.59 4.27 -9.76
CA GLN A 118 -0.70 3.40 -10.56
C GLN A 118 0.43 4.16 -11.25
N LYS A 119 0.29 5.47 -11.45
CA LYS A 119 1.36 6.30 -11.99
C LYS A 119 2.42 6.63 -10.96
N ALA A 120 2.08 6.57 -9.68
CA ALA A 120 2.98 6.94 -8.60
C ALA A 120 3.83 5.74 -8.21
N ASN A 121 5.03 5.58 -8.81
CA ASN A 121 5.94 4.52 -8.40
C ASN A 121 6.71 4.94 -7.15
N LEU A 122 7.11 3.95 -6.36
CA LEU A 122 7.71 4.20 -5.04
C LEU A 122 9.08 4.85 -5.15
N SER A 123 9.88 4.51 -6.16
CA SER A 123 11.20 5.11 -6.30
C SER A 123 11.12 6.63 -6.47
N SER A 124 10.16 7.10 -7.28
CA SER A 124 9.96 8.54 -7.47
C SER A 124 9.50 9.25 -6.20
N LEU A 125 8.68 8.56 -5.40
CA LEU A 125 8.15 9.13 -4.15
C LEU A 125 9.16 9.12 -3.02
N LEU A 126 10.04 8.13 -2.99
CA LEU A 126 10.98 7.91 -1.89
C LEU A 126 12.36 8.52 -2.13
N GLU A 127 12.67 8.89 -3.36
CA GLU A 127 13.90 9.61 -3.65
C GLU A 127 13.83 11.01 -3.08
N GLU A 128 14.95 11.47 -2.52
CA GLU A 128 15.03 12.83 -2.02
C GLU A 128 15.05 13.80 -3.20
N ASP A 129 14.27 14.87 -3.10
CA ASP A 129 14.30 15.91 -4.12
C ASP A 129 15.70 16.55 -4.15
N PRO A 130 16.32 16.66 -5.32
CA PRO A 130 17.57 17.38 -5.43
C PRO A 130 17.31 18.87 -5.14
N GLU A 131 17.92 19.39 -4.11
CA GLU A 131 17.86 20.82 -3.81
C GLU A 131 18.70 21.63 -4.79
#